data_87c96583056697b75323d7155ab1b335
#
_entry.id   87c96583056697b75323d7155ab1b335
#
_cell.length_a   1.000
_cell.length_b   1.000
_cell.length_c   1.000
_cell.angle_alpha   90.00
_cell.angle_beta   90.00
_cell.angle_gamma   90.00
#
_symmetry.space_group_name_H-M   'P 1'
#
loop_
_entity.id
_entity.type
_entity.pdbx_description
1 polymer ?
#
loop_
_entity_poly.entity_id
_entity_poly.type
_entity_poly.pdbx_seq_one_letter_code
_entity_poly.pdbx_strand_id
1 'polypeptide(L)'
;MRITVRVIPRSSKNSMVWERDTLKVHITASPVAGAANEALIAFLAQRLNRQKRDIQIIHGLSGRQKIVEIAGITASDIARWQSM
;
A
#
# COMPACT_ATOMS: atom_id res chain seq x y z
N MET A 1 -6.87 -8.11 -6.95
CA MET A 1 -6.45 -7.08 -7.92
C MET A 1 -5.05 -6.59 -7.56
N ARG A 2 -4.23 -6.39 -8.56
CA ARG A 2 -2.85 -5.91 -8.37
C ARG A 2 -2.80 -4.41 -8.57
N ILE A 3 -2.10 -3.73 -7.66
CA ILE A 3 -1.90 -2.29 -7.77
C ILE A 3 -0.42 -1.96 -7.60
N THR A 4 0.01 -0.87 -8.24
CA THR A 4 1.35 -0.36 -8.05
C THR A 4 1.36 0.58 -6.86
N VAL A 5 2.27 0.35 -5.92
CA VAL A 5 2.40 1.14 -4.71
C VAL A 5 3.80 1.73 -4.64
N ARG A 6 3.90 3.02 -4.40
CA ARG A 6 5.16 3.68 -4.14
C ARG A 6 5.25 4.04 -2.67
N VAL A 7 6.25 3.52 -1.98
CA VAL A 7 6.40 3.70 -0.54
C VAL A 7 7.41 4.80 -0.27
N ILE A 8 7.05 5.74 0.59
CA ILE A 8 7.93 6.81 1.05
C ILE A 8 8.11 6.63 2.56
N PRO A 9 9.24 6.05 2.98
CA PRO A 9 9.49 5.79 4.40
C PRO A 9 9.90 7.05 5.16
N ARG A 10 10.01 6.95 6.48
CA ARG A 10 10.43 8.03 7.38
C ARG A 10 9.58 9.28 7.24
N SER A 11 8.30 9.12 6.93
CA SER A 11 7.37 10.23 6.85
C SER A 11 6.89 10.61 8.25
N SER A 12 6.36 11.82 8.38
CA SER A 12 5.87 12.31 9.69
C SER A 12 4.60 11.59 10.12
N LYS A 13 3.84 11.05 9.17
CA LYS A 13 2.63 10.29 9.48
C LYS A 13 2.33 9.30 8.35
N ASN A 14 1.54 8.30 8.66
CA ASN A 14 1.07 7.36 7.65
C ASN A 14 -0.07 7.98 6.87
N SER A 15 0.04 7.97 5.55
CA SER A 15 -1.01 8.50 4.67
C SER A 15 -0.90 7.87 3.29
N MET A 16 -1.95 8.02 2.48
CA MET A 16 -1.91 7.52 1.11
C MET A 16 -2.65 8.48 0.19
N VAL A 17 -2.19 8.54 -1.07
CA VAL A 17 -2.81 9.36 -2.10
C VAL A 17 -2.60 8.68 -3.45
N TRP A 18 -3.62 8.74 -4.29
CA TRP A 18 -3.52 8.24 -5.64
C TRP A 18 -2.88 9.28 -6.55
N GLU A 19 -1.88 8.85 -7.32
CA GLU A 19 -1.26 9.65 -8.37
C GLU A 19 -1.35 8.84 -9.66
N ARG A 20 -2.34 9.15 -10.50
CA ARG A 20 -2.64 8.38 -11.71
C ARG A 20 -2.93 6.92 -11.34
N ASP A 21 -2.12 5.99 -11.80
CA ASP A 21 -2.33 4.55 -11.55
C ASP A 21 -1.51 4.03 -10.39
N THR A 22 -0.83 4.90 -9.66
CA THR A 22 0.06 4.52 -8.56
C THR A 22 -0.49 5.04 -7.24
N LEU A 23 -0.54 4.17 -6.25
CA LEU A 23 -0.88 4.55 -4.89
C LEU A 23 0.40 4.94 -4.16
N LYS A 24 0.52 6.22 -3.82
CA LYS A 24 1.66 6.73 -3.07
C LYS A 24 1.35 6.63 -1.59
N VAL A 25 2.17 5.88 -0.86
CA VAL A 25 1.94 5.62 0.57
C VAL A 25 3.10 6.16 1.39
N HIS A 26 2.81 7.08 2.29
CA HIS A 26 3.78 7.60 3.25
C HIS A 26 3.73 6.75 4.51
N ILE A 27 4.87 6.26 4.95
CA ILE A 27 4.98 5.37 6.11
C ILE A 27 5.98 5.96 7.09
N THR A 28 5.65 5.96 8.37
CA THR A 28 6.56 6.45 9.42
C THR A 28 7.69 5.48 9.71
N ALA A 29 7.53 4.21 9.31
CA ALA A 29 8.51 3.18 9.59
C ALA A 29 9.84 3.45 8.88
N SER A 30 10.90 2.85 9.43
CA SER A 30 12.23 2.87 8.85
C SER A 30 12.23 2.11 7.49
N PRO A 31 13.13 2.47 6.55
CA PRO A 31 13.23 1.79 5.27
C PRO A 31 13.85 0.39 5.36
N VAL A 32 14.11 -0.12 6.56
CA VAL A 32 14.53 -1.52 6.72
C VAL A 32 13.42 -2.41 6.16
N ALA A 33 13.80 -3.33 5.27
CA ALA A 33 12.86 -4.07 4.43
C ALA A 33 11.70 -4.72 5.20
N GLY A 34 11.97 -5.44 6.26
CA GLY A 34 10.93 -6.11 7.03
C GLY A 34 9.95 -5.14 7.68
N ALA A 35 10.49 -4.10 8.32
CA ALA A 35 9.66 -3.11 9.03
C ALA A 35 8.76 -2.33 8.08
N ALA A 36 9.31 -1.87 6.96
CA ALA A 36 8.54 -1.07 6.00
C ALA A 36 7.44 -1.90 5.34
N ASN A 37 7.74 -3.15 4.98
CA ASN A 37 6.75 -4.01 4.35
C ASN A 37 5.61 -4.36 5.29
N GLU A 38 5.92 -4.67 6.55
CA GLU A 38 4.88 -4.94 7.55
C GLU A 38 4.03 -3.72 7.81
N ALA A 39 4.64 -2.56 7.93
CA ALA A 39 3.92 -1.31 8.15
C ALA A 39 3.00 -0.99 6.98
N LEU A 40 3.46 -1.22 5.75
CA LEU A 40 2.66 -1.01 4.55
C LEU A 40 1.42 -1.90 4.54
N ILE A 41 1.61 -3.19 4.81
CA ILE A 41 0.49 -4.14 4.83
C ILE A 41 -0.51 -3.77 5.92
N ALA A 42 -0.04 -3.44 7.11
CA ALA A 42 -0.91 -3.06 8.22
C ALA A 42 -1.71 -1.79 7.90
N PHE A 43 -1.05 -0.80 7.32
CA PHE A 43 -1.68 0.46 6.97
C PHE A 43 -2.75 0.26 5.88
N LEU A 44 -2.42 -0.47 4.82
CA LEU A 44 -3.36 -0.75 3.74
C LEU A 44 -4.55 -1.56 4.25
N ALA A 45 -4.32 -2.56 5.09
CA ALA A 45 -5.39 -3.37 5.65
C ALA A 45 -6.39 -2.51 6.43
N GLN A 46 -5.89 -1.59 7.23
CA GLN A 46 -6.72 -0.68 8.01
C GLN A 46 -7.49 0.29 7.13
N ARG A 47 -6.80 0.94 6.18
CA ARG A 47 -7.43 1.97 5.34
C ARG A 47 -8.41 1.38 4.34
N LEU A 48 -8.16 0.19 3.84
CA LEU A 48 -9.02 -0.46 2.85
C LEU A 48 -10.04 -1.40 3.48
N ASN A 49 -10.04 -1.49 4.79
CA ASN A 49 -10.94 -2.37 5.55
C ASN A 49 -10.82 -3.82 5.09
N ARG A 50 -9.58 -4.29 5.02
CA ARG A 50 -9.24 -5.67 4.62
C ARG A 50 -8.37 -6.30 5.68
N GLN A 51 -8.27 -7.63 5.66
CA GLN A 51 -7.38 -8.34 6.56
C GLN A 51 -5.97 -8.32 6.01
N LYS A 52 -4.97 -8.41 6.89
CA LYS A 52 -3.57 -8.43 6.45
C LYS A 52 -3.30 -9.56 5.48
N ARG A 53 -3.92 -10.71 5.67
CA ARG A 53 -3.75 -11.88 4.81
C ARG A 53 -4.27 -11.66 3.39
N ASP A 54 -5.14 -10.67 3.19
CA ASP A 54 -5.66 -10.33 1.87
C ASP A 54 -4.71 -9.48 1.06
N ILE A 55 -3.62 -9.03 1.67
CA ILE A 55 -2.68 -8.11 1.06
C ILE A 55 -1.31 -8.78 0.95
N GLN A 56 -0.78 -8.88 -0.27
CA GLN A 56 0.50 -9.53 -0.55
C GLN A 56 1.37 -8.64 -1.41
N ILE A 57 2.63 -8.47 -1.00
CA ILE A 57 3.62 -7.79 -1.83
C ILE A 57 4.25 -8.84 -2.73
N ILE A 58 4.00 -8.76 -4.04
CA ILE A 58 4.46 -9.79 -4.98
C ILE A 58 5.73 -9.39 -5.72
N HIS A 59 6.05 -8.10 -5.74
CA HIS A 59 7.29 -7.61 -6.34
C HIS A 59 7.81 -6.43 -5.55
N GLY A 60 9.12 -6.23 -5.62
CA GLY A 60 9.74 -5.06 -5.03
C GLY A 60 9.88 -5.14 -3.51
N LEU A 61 10.19 -6.31 -2.96
CA LEU A 61 10.30 -6.48 -1.51
C LEU A 61 11.32 -5.52 -0.88
N SER A 62 12.38 -5.19 -1.61
CA SER A 62 13.43 -4.30 -1.11
C SER A 62 13.39 -2.91 -1.74
N GLY A 63 12.54 -2.68 -2.75
CA GLY A 63 12.45 -1.40 -3.44
C GLY A 63 11.37 -0.51 -2.85
N ARG A 64 11.36 0.74 -3.28
CA ARG A 64 10.30 1.67 -2.89
C ARG A 64 9.03 1.49 -3.72
N GLN A 65 9.17 1.05 -4.97
CA GLN A 65 8.02 0.77 -5.82
C GLN A 65 7.71 -0.72 -5.75
N LYS A 66 6.46 -1.04 -5.44
CA LYS A 66 6.03 -2.41 -5.18
C LYS A 66 4.78 -2.73 -5.96
N ILE A 67 4.60 -4.01 -6.28
CA ILE A 67 3.34 -4.51 -6.81
C ILE A 67 2.66 -5.25 -5.67
N VAL A 68 1.44 -4.86 -5.37
CA VAL A 68 0.68 -5.41 -4.24
C VAL A 68 -0.59 -6.06 -4.75
N GLU A 69 -0.80 -7.31 -4.36
CA GLU A 69 -2.04 -8.04 -4.65
C GLU A 69 -2.99 -7.88 -3.48
N ILE A 70 -4.21 -7.45 -3.76
CA ILE A 70 -5.25 -7.29 -2.73
C ILE A 70 -6.44 -8.15 -3.11
N ALA A 71 -6.72 -9.17 -2.30
CA ALA A 71 -7.83 -10.09 -2.55
C ALA A 71 -9.17 -9.42 -2.26
N GLY A 72 -10.17 -9.77 -3.06
CA GLY A 72 -11.54 -9.30 -2.84
C GLY A 72 -11.78 -7.85 -3.20
N ILE A 73 -10.90 -7.25 -3.99
CA ILE A 73 -11.02 -5.87 -4.43
C ILE A 73 -11.49 -5.82 -5.87
N THR A 74 -12.42 -4.91 -6.16
CA THR A 74 -12.95 -4.70 -7.51
C THR A 74 -12.52 -3.35 -8.05
N ALA A 75 -12.74 -3.14 -9.36
CA ALA A 75 -12.49 -1.85 -9.98
C ALA A 75 -13.33 -0.74 -9.34
N SER A 76 -14.55 -1.07 -8.91
CA SER A 76 -15.42 -0.11 -8.22
C SER A 76 -14.81 0.35 -6.89
N ASP A 77 -14.21 -0.57 -6.15
CA ASP A 77 -13.52 -0.22 -4.89
C ASP A 77 -12.38 0.76 -5.16
N ILE A 78 -11.57 0.48 -6.18
CA ILE A 78 -10.45 1.35 -6.54
C ILE A 78 -10.96 2.75 -6.92
N ALA A 79 -12.01 2.83 -7.73
CA ALA A 79 -12.58 4.11 -8.14
C ALA A 79 -13.06 4.92 -6.93
N ARG A 80 -13.68 4.24 -5.97
CA ARG A 80 -14.17 4.89 -4.74
C ARG A 80 -13.02 5.44 -3.90
N TRP A 81 -11.92 4.68 -3.80
CA TRP A 81 -10.74 5.15 -3.05
C TRP A 81 -10.06 6.32 -3.73
N GLN A 82 -10.04 6.35 -5.06
CA GLN A 82 -9.41 7.44 -5.82
C GLN A 82 -10.15 8.76 -5.62
N SER A 83 -11.43 8.72 -5.28
CA SER A 83 -12.24 9.92 -5.09
C SER A 83 -12.28 10.41 -3.64
N MET A 84 -11.62 9.73 -2.73
CA MET A 84 -11.53 10.16 -1.33
C MET A 84 -10.50 11.27 -1.14
#